data_4301f5efafb4d48d6372155fb8520503
#
_entry.id   4301f5efafb4d48d6372155fb8520503
#
_cell.length_a   1.000
_cell.length_b   1.000
_cell.length_c   1.000
_cell.angle_alpha   90.00
_cell.angle_beta   90.00
_cell.angle_gamma   90.00
#
_symmetry.space_group_name_H-M   'P 1'
#
loop_
_entity.id
_entity.type
_entity.pdbx_description
1 polymer ?
#
loop_
_entity_poly.entity_id
_entity_poly.type
_entity_poly.pdbx_seq_one_letter_code
_entity_poly.pdbx_strand_id
1 'polypeptide(L)'
;MASTLPLSGVVITRNEADRIGRCLASLAPVCTELRVLDSGSDDETVAIARAAGAVVEHQDWLGFAAQKTLATSRARQPWVLLLDADEWLDVQSQERIAGLFASGHIESRDVWCLPRRTWFLGKPLRFGGWAHEYVHRLSRPDLRYLPVLVHEGPDLTGKRVGHCEARIEHETARSLDEYRAKLAGYARLWAQQRREAGRRAGRMSAAVHAAAYWLKHYVIRGGFLDGRTGWQFHACHARYVYDKYDLLRRTPSA
;
A
#
# COMPACT_ATOMS: atom_id res chain seq x y z
N MET A 1 -31.38 -1.41 0.60
CA MET A 1 -30.12 -1.97 0.08
C MET A 1 -29.37 -0.81 -0.56
N ALA A 2 -28.14 -0.55 -0.14
CA ALA A 2 -27.34 0.47 -0.81
C ALA A 2 -27.13 0.02 -2.27
N SER A 3 -27.41 0.88 -3.23
CA SER A 3 -27.17 0.63 -4.65
C SER A 3 -25.65 0.55 -4.83
N THR A 4 -25.14 -0.58 -5.29
CA THR A 4 -23.71 -0.72 -5.67
C THR A 4 -23.35 0.28 -6.78
N LEU A 5 -22.16 0.86 -6.68
CA LEU A 5 -21.70 1.91 -7.59
C LEU A 5 -21.11 1.30 -8.89
N PRO A 6 -21.05 2.07 -10.00
CA PRO A 6 -20.33 1.64 -11.21
C PRO A 6 -18.81 1.62 -10.98
N LEU A 7 -18.39 0.76 -10.04
CA LEU A 7 -17.07 0.67 -9.45
C LEU A 7 -16.63 -0.78 -9.37
N SER A 8 -15.45 -1.09 -9.88
CA SER A 8 -14.77 -2.37 -9.69
C SER A 8 -13.83 -2.27 -8.49
N GLY A 9 -14.03 -3.09 -7.48
CA GLY A 9 -13.05 -3.34 -6.44
C GLY A 9 -11.98 -4.32 -6.97
N VAL A 10 -10.75 -3.88 -7.08
CA VAL A 10 -9.65 -4.67 -7.64
C VAL A 10 -8.61 -4.92 -6.55
N VAL A 11 -8.19 -6.18 -6.40
CA VAL A 11 -7.20 -6.57 -5.39
C VAL A 11 -6.10 -7.39 -6.05
N ILE A 12 -4.83 -7.07 -5.77
CA ILE A 12 -3.69 -7.94 -6.06
C ILE A 12 -3.32 -8.71 -4.80
N THR A 13 -2.98 -10.00 -4.92
CA THR A 13 -2.75 -10.84 -3.74
C THR A 13 -1.75 -11.95 -3.98
N ARG A 14 -1.13 -12.42 -2.89
CA ARG A 14 -0.43 -13.69 -2.77
C ARG A 14 -0.31 -14.08 -1.30
N ASN A 15 -0.86 -15.23 -0.91
CA ASN A 15 -0.78 -15.78 0.45
C ASN A 15 -1.30 -14.81 1.53
N GLU A 16 -2.56 -14.38 1.37
CA GLU A 16 -3.25 -13.42 2.22
C GLU A 16 -4.57 -13.96 2.78
N ALA A 17 -4.66 -15.28 3.04
CA ALA A 17 -5.87 -15.93 3.49
C ALA A 17 -6.48 -15.30 4.75
N ASP A 18 -5.65 -14.80 5.67
CA ASP A 18 -6.07 -14.16 6.92
C ASP A 18 -6.60 -12.73 6.75
N ARG A 19 -6.35 -12.06 5.61
CA ARG A 19 -6.68 -10.64 5.39
C ARG A 19 -7.62 -10.38 4.22
N ILE A 20 -7.54 -11.18 3.15
CA ILE A 20 -8.31 -10.94 1.93
C ILE A 20 -9.82 -10.92 2.15
N GLY A 21 -10.33 -11.73 3.08
CA GLY A 21 -11.76 -11.75 3.43
C GLY A 21 -12.25 -10.40 3.94
N ARG A 22 -11.50 -9.74 4.84
CA ARG A 22 -11.80 -8.40 5.35
C ARG A 22 -11.71 -7.34 4.25
N CYS A 23 -10.70 -7.41 3.39
CA CYS A 23 -10.53 -6.52 2.26
C CYS A 23 -11.77 -6.56 1.35
N LEU A 24 -12.17 -7.75 0.88
CA LEU A 24 -13.30 -7.94 -0.03
C LEU A 24 -14.63 -7.59 0.63
N ALA A 25 -14.85 -7.96 1.89
CA ALA A 25 -16.04 -7.59 2.65
C ALA A 25 -16.20 -6.06 2.77
N SER A 26 -15.09 -5.30 2.80
CA SER A 26 -15.13 -3.84 2.84
C SER A 26 -15.44 -3.20 1.49
N LEU A 27 -15.15 -3.88 0.38
CA LEU A 27 -15.40 -3.41 -0.99
C LEU A 27 -16.83 -3.73 -1.45
N ALA A 28 -17.37 -4.89 -1.05
CA ALA A 28 -18.66 -5.41 -1.50
C ALA A 28 -19.84 -4.43 -1.36
N PRO A 29 -19.96 -3.59 -0.30
CA PRO A 29 -21.07 -2.65 -0.17
C PRO A 29 -21.07 -1.52 -1.21
N VAL A 30 -19.92 -1.18 -1.78
CA VAL A 30 -19.76 -0.04 -2.70
C VAL A 30 -19.44 -0.46 -4.13
N CYS A 31 -18.93 -1.66 -4.36
CA CYS A 31 -18.51 -2.13 -5.68
C CYS A 31 -19.57 -3.04 -6.33
N THR A 32 -19.85 -2.83 -7.61
CA THR A 32 -20.68 -3.74 -8.43
C THR A 32 -19.92 -4.99 -8.83
N GLU A 33 -18.60 -4.90 -8.90
CA GLU A 33 -17.70 -5.99 -9.29
C GLU A 33 -16.54 -6.11 -8.30
N LEU A 34 -16.17 -7.34 -7.94
CA LEU A 34 -14.96 -7.65 -7.19
C LEU A 34 -14.04 -8.50 -8.07
N ARG A 35 -12.80 -8.08 -8.25
CA ARG A 35 -11.77 -8.78 -9.01
C ARG A 35 -10.52 -8.97 -8.20
N VAL A 36 -9.96 -10.17 -8.26
CA VAL A 36 -8.72 -10.52 -7.58
C VAL A 36 -7.72 -11.05 -8.60
N LEU A 37 -6.54 -10.46 -8.67
CA LEU A 37 -5.42 -10.97 -9.44
C LEU A 37 -4.44 -11.64 -8.48
N ASP A 38 -4.46 -12.98 -8.48
CA ASP A 38 -3.64 -13.82 -7.62
C ASP A 38 -2.30 -14.16 -8.27
N SER A 39 -1.22 -14.08 -7.50
CA SER A 39 0.14 -14.33 -7.99
C SER A 39 0.67 -15.71 -7.56
N GLY A 40 -0.21 -16.72 -7.51
CA GLY A 40 0.13 -18.09 -7.16
C GLY A 40 0.13 -18.30 -5.65
N SER A 41 -1.01 -18.05 -5.01
CA SER A 41 -1.23 -18.43 -3.60
C SER A 41 -1.32 -19.94 -3.47
N ASP A 42 -0.67 -20.47 -2.43
CA ASP A 42 -0.69 -21.88 -2.03
C ASP A 42 -1.45 -22.10 -0.71
N ASP A 43 -2.06 -21.03 -0.17
CA ASP A 43 -2.96 -21.05 0.99
C ASP A 43 -4.44 -20.90 0.56
N GLU A 44 -5.36 -20.69 1.53
CA GLU A 44 -6.79 -20.55 1.28
C GLU A 44 -7.21 -19.21 0.62
N THR A 45 -6.28 -18.33 0.21
CA THR A 45 -6.55 -17.00 -0.34
C THR A 45 -7.56 -17.05 -1.49
N VAL A 46 -7.33 -17.93 -2.47
CA VAL A 46 -8.18 -18.04 -3.67
C VAL A 46 -9.58 -18.57 -3.31
N ALA A 47 -9.67 -19.54 -2.40
CA ALA A 47 -10.94 -20.11 -1.95
C ALA A 47 -11.79 -19.04 -1.23
N ILE A 48 -11.19 -18.29 -0.32
CA ILE A 48 -11.84 -17.19 0.41
C ILE A 48 -12.32 -16.09 -0.56
N ALA A 49 -11.48 -15.71 -1.53
CA ALA A 49 -11.83 -14.69 -2.50
C ALA A 49 -13.03 -15.09 -3.37
N ARG A 50 -13.08 -16.35 -3.85
CA ARG A 50 -14.21 -16.88 -4.61
C ARG A 50 -15.49 -16.97 -3.78
N ALA A 51 -15.37 -17.39 -2.53
CA ALA A 51 -16.50 -17.44 -1.59
C ALA A 51 -17.09 -16.05 -1.30
N ALA A 52 -16.27 -14.99 -1.35
CA ALA A 52 -16.70 -13.59 -1.26
C ALA A 52 -17.34 -13.05 -2.55
N GLY A 53 -17.48 -13.87 -3.62
CA GLY A 53 -18.06 -13.48 -4.89
C GLY A 53 -17.10 -12.78 -5.86
N ALA A 54 -15.81 -12.79 -5.58
CA ALA A 54 -14.82 -12.18 -6.48
C ALA A 54 -14.51 -13.07 -7.69
N VAL A 55 -14.33 -12.44 -8.85
CA VAL A 55 -13.72 -13.07 -10.02
C VAL A 55 -12.21 -13.14 -9.78
N VAL A 56 -11.68 -14.35 -9.63
CA VAL A 56 -10.25 -14.59 -9.35
C VAL A 56 -9.55 -15.07 -10.61
N GLU A 57 -8.52 -14.34 -11.02
CA GLU A 57 -7.64 -14.68 -12.12
C GLU A 57 -6.22 -14.92 -11.59
N HIS A 58 -5.50 -15.87 -12.19
CA HIS A 58 -4.09 -16.11 -11.90
C HIS A 58 -3.19 -15.32 -12.85
N GLN A 59 -2.13 -14.75 -12.29
CA GLN A 59 -1.04 -14.14 -13.04
C GLN A 59 0.27 -14.24 -12.24
N ASP A 60 1.26 -14.90 -12.81
CA ASP A 60 2.60 -14.91 -12.25
C ASP A 60 3.09 -13.49 -11.92
N TRP A 61 3.92 -13.38 -10.89
CA TRP A 61 4.34 -12.09 -10.40
C TRP A 61 5.15 -11.28 -11.42
N LEU A 62 4.63 -10.14 -11.85
CA LEU A 62 5.24 -9.23 -12.82
C LEU A 62 6.00 -8.05 -12.17
N GLY A 63 6.02 -7.96 -10.84
CA GLY A 63 6.39 -6.77 -10.09
C GLY A 63 5.18 -5.86 -9.83
N PHE A 64 5.24 -5.05 -8.76
CA PHE A 64 4.08 -4.30 -8.28
C PHE A 64 3.43 -3.41 -9.34
N ALA A 65 4.20 -2.66 -10.12
CA ALA A 65 3.67 -1.74 -11.11
C ALA A 65 2.93 -2.46 -12.25
N ALA A 66 3.54 -3.48 -12.82
CA ALA A 66 2.92 -4.25 -13.91
C ALA A 66 1.71 -5.05 -13.42
N GLN A 67 1.79 -5.64 -12.21
CA GLN A 67 0.69 -6.38 -11.60
C GLN A 67 -0.52 -5.47 -11.34
N LYS A 68 -0.32 -4.27 -10.77
CA LYS A 68 -1.39 -3.29 -10.54
C LYS A 68 -1.98 -2.78 -11.86
N THR A 69 -1.15 -2.47 -12.86
CA THR A 69 -1.62 -2.04 -14.18
C THR A 69 -2.49 -3.13 -14.85
N LEU A 70 -2.03 -4.38 -14.80
CA LEU A 70 -2.79 -5.50 -15.37
C LEU A 70 -4.10 -5.72 -14.60
N ALA A 71 -4.06 -5.71 -13.27
CA ALA A 71 -5.26 -5.91 -12.46
C ALA A 71 -6.34 -4.85 -12.73
N THR A 72 -5.95 -3.56 -12.78
CA THR A 72 -6.89 -2.47 -13.07
C THR A 72 -7.45 -2.52 -14.49
N SER A 73 -6.64 -2.91 -15.49
CA SER A 73 -7.08 -3.04 -16.88
C SER A 73 -8.12 -4.15 -17.11
N ARG A 74 -8.26 -5.09 -16.17
CA ARG A 74 -9.26 -6.17 -16.20
C ARG A 74 -10.63 -5.74 -15.67
N ALA A 75 -10.73 -4.56 -15.05
CA ALA A 75 -11.96 -4.01 -14.50
C ALA A 75 -12.99 -3.75 -15.61
N ARG A 76 -14.27 -4.04 -15.33
CA ARG A 76 -15.38 -3.86 -16.28
C ARG A 76 -16.21 -2.61 -16.00
N GLN A 77 -16.05 -2.01 -14.83
CA GLN A 77 -16.73 -0.78 -14.45
C GLN A 77 -15.93 0.45 -14.89
N PRO A 78 -16.56 1.61 -15.09
CA PRO A 78 -15.87 2.84 -15.51
C PRO A 78 -14.93 3.40 -14.46
N TRP A 79 -15.03 2.94 -13.21
CA TRP A 79 -14.17 3.30 -12.11
C TRP A 79 -13.58 2.07 -11.41
N VAL A 80 -12.37 2.23 -10.88
CA VAL A 80 -11.64 1.19 -10.17
C VAL A 80 -11.22 1.72 -8.81
N LEU A 81 -11.47 0.94 -7.76
CA LEU A 81 -10.85 1.10 -6.46
C LEU A 81 -9.86 -0.06 -6.27
N LEU A 82 -8.56 0.24 -6.36
CA LEU A 82 -7.49 -0.72 -6.18
C LEU A 82 -7.06 -0.76 -4.71
N LEU A 83 -7.15 -1.93 -4.08
CA LEU A 83 -6.59 -2.18 -2.75
C LEU A 83 -5.57 -3.31 -2.80
N ASP A 84 -4.61 -3.26 -1.89
CA ASP A 84 -3.78 -4.42 -1.55
C ASP A 84 -4.58 -5.32 -0.57
N ALA A 85 -4.31 -6.62 -0.51
CA ALA A 85 -5.12 -7.55 0.29
C ALA A 85 -5.10 -7.28 1.80
N ASP A 86 -4.11 -6.51 2.28
CA ASP A 86 -3.95 -6.05 3.65
C ASP A 86 -4.57 -4.66 3.93
N GLU A 87 -5.33 -4.13 2.95
CA GLU A 87 -6.05 -2.86 3.03
C GLU A 87 -7.57 -3.09 3.11
N TRP A 88 -8.30 -2.17 3.76
CA TRP A 88 -9.77 -2.19 3.82
C TRP A 88 -10.36 -0.81 4.02
N LEU A 89 -11.66 -0.66 3.77
CA LEU A 89 -12.45 0.54 4.05
C LEU A 89 -13.25 0.37 5.34
N ASP A 90 -13.33 1.41 6.17
CA ASP A 90 -14.36 1.51 7.21
C ASP A 90 -15.70 2.00 6.61
N VAL A 91 -16.78 1.87 7.38
CA VAL A 91 -18.15 2.28 6.95
C VAL A 91 -18.19 3.75 6.54
N GLN A 92 -17.50 4.64 7.27
CA GLN A 92 -17.47 6.06 6.93
C GLN A 92 -16.80 6.31 5.58
N SER A 93 -15.77 5.56 5.26
CA SER A 93 -15.08 5.66 3.96
C SER A 93 -15.94 5.14 2.81
N GLN A 94 -16.71 4.07 3.03
CA GLN A 94 -17.71 3.58 2.07
C GLN A 94 -18.76 4.67 1.78
N GLU A 95 -19.31 5.33 2.83
CA GLU A 95 -20.26 6.42 2.69
C GLU A 95 -19.69 7.62 1.93
N ARG A 96 -18.45 7.98 2.18
CA ARG A 96 -17.77 9.08 1.47
C ARG A 96 -17.56 8.77 -0.02
N ILE A 97 -17.20 7.53 -0.35
CA ILE A 97 -17.11 7.08 -1.75
C ILE A 97 -18.49 7.13 -2.39
N ALA A 98 -19.52 6.62 -1.73
CA ALA A 98 -20.90 6.67 -2.22
C ALA A 98 -21.37 8.11 -2.46
N GLY A 99 -21.08 9.03 -1.55
CA GLY A 99 -21.39 10.45 -1.70
C GLY A 99 -20.66 11.12 -2.87
N LEU A 100 -19.41 10.72 -3.14
CA LEU A 100 -18.64 11.20 -4.28
C LEU A 100 -19.30 10.81 -5.62
N PHE A 101 -19.84 9.60 -5.71
CA PHE A 101 -20.62 9.15 -6.88
C PHE A 101 -21.99 9.80 -6.95
N ALA A 102 -22.73 9.85 -5.85
CA ALA A 102 -24.10 10.41 -5.82
C ALA A 102 -24.15 11.89 -6.20
N SER A 103 -23.12 12.66 -5.84
CA SER A 103 -23.01 14.08 -6.22
C SER A 103 -22.55 14.29 -7.69
N GLY A 104 -22.17 13.25 -8.40
CA GLY A 104 -21.53 13.34 -9.72
C GLY A 104 -20.12 13.92 -9.68
N HIS A 105 -19.61 14.28 -8.51
CA HIS A 105 -18.29 14.91 -8.36
C HIS A 105 -17.14 13.97 -8.77
N ILE A 106 -17.37 12.66 -8.75
CA ILE A 106 -16.42 11.65 -9.22
C ILE A 106 -15.89 11.97 -10.63
N GLU A 107 -16.72 12.49 -11.52
CA GLU A 107 -16.39 12.80 -12.92
C GLU A 107 -15.49 14.06 -13.08
N SER A 108 -15.33 14.85 -12.04
CA SER A 108 -14.51 16.06 -12.08
C SER A 108 -13.00 15.79 -12.15
N ARG A 109 -12.58 14.55 -11.86
CA ARG A 109 -11.18 14.12 -11.84
C ARG A 109 -11.03 12.77 -12.53
N ASP A 110 -9.79 12.42 -12.85
CA ASP A 110 -9.44 11.14 -13.49
C ASP A 110 -8.86 10.16 -12.46
N VAL A 111 -8.25 10.71 -11.40
CA VAL A 111 -7.63 9.96 -10.30
C VAL A 111 -7.93 10.66 -8.98
N TRP A 112 -8.29 9.87 -7.97
CA TRP A 112 -8.54 10.34 -6.62
C TRP A 112 -7.50 9.79 -5.66
N CYS A 113 -6.93 10.69 -4.87
CA CYS A 113 -5.98 10.40 -3.82
C CYS A 113 -6.73 10.25 -2.49
N LEU A 114 -6.51 9.15 -1.80
CA LEU A 114 -7.16 8.81 -0.54
C LEU A 114 -6.15 8.79 0.61
N PRO A 115 -6.49 9.28 1.80
CA PRO A 115 -5.64 9.14 2.97
C PRO A 115 -5.55 7.67 3.38
N ARG A 116 -4.35 7.22 3.78
CA ARG A 116 -4.09 5.87 4.28
C ARG A 116 -3.64 5.91 5.73
N ARG A 117 -4.30 5.13 6.58
CA ARG A 117 -3.93 4.96 7.99
C ARG A 117 -3.24 3.62 8.19
N THR A 118 -2.03 3.68 8.69
CA THR A 118 -1.24 2.49 8.98
C THR A 118 -1.65 1.86 10.32
N TRP A 119 -1.95 0.56 10.30
CA TRP A 119 -2.10 -0.28 11.48
C TRP A 119 -0.84 -1.12 11.65
N PHE A 120 -0.35 -1.18 12.86
CA PHE A 120 0.81 -1.96 13.21
C PHE A 120 0.52 -2.83 14.43
N LEU A 121 0.59 -4.15 14.25
CA LEU A 121 0.28 -5.14 15.28
C LEU A 121 -1.09 -4.89 15.95
N GLY A 122 -2.13 -4.69 15.13
CA GLY A 122 -3.50 -4.49 15.56
C GLY A 122 -3.83 -3.10 16.15
N LYS A 123 -2.92 -2.12 16.06
CA LYS A 123 -3.15 -0.75 16.54
C LYS A 123 -2.88 0.29 15.45
N PRO A 124 -3.76 1.29 15.28
CA PRO A 124 -3.54 2.37 14.34
C PRO A 124 -2.42 3.28 14.83
N LEU A 125 -1.51 3.66 13.93
CA LEU A 125 -0.53 4.71 14.17
C LEU A 125 -1.17 6.07 13.91
N ARG A 126 -1.02 7.00 14.85
CA ARG A 126 -1.60 8.34 14.80
C ARG A 126 -0.56 9.43 14.64
N PHE A 127 0.69 9.13 14.97
CA PHE A 127 1.80 10.07 15.03
C PHE A 127 3.02 9.57 14.22
N GLY A 128 4.13 10.26 14.31
CA GLY A 128 5.37 9.85 13.66
C GLY A 128 5.42 10.10 12.14
N GLY A 129 4.38 10.73 11.56
CA GLY A 129 4.32 11.05 10.13
C GLY A 129 3.75 9.95 9.23
N TRP A 130 3.24 8.85 9.81
CA TRP A 130 2.61 7.74 9.10
C TRP A 130 1.07 7.79 9.12
N ALA A 131 0.52 8.77 9.83
CA ALA A 131 -0.92 9.00 9.90
C ALA A 131 -1.49 9.77 8.69
N HIS A 132 -0.63 10.34 7.84
CA HIS A 132 -1.01 11.24 6.76
C HIS A 132 -0.35 10.82 5.43
N GLU A 133 -0.35 9.54 5.17
CA GLU A 133 0.05 9.04 3.85
C GLU A 133 -1.14 9.12 2.91
N TYR A 134 -0.90 9.53 1.67
CA TYR A 134 -1.93 9.58 0.63
C TYR A 134 -1.56 8.65 -0.51
N VAL A 135 -2.56 7.89 -0.99
CA VAL A 135 -2.37 6.91 -2.06
C VAL A 135 -3.42 7.09 -3.16
N HIS A 136 -2.99 6.93 -4.40
CA HIS A 136 -3.87 7.03 -5.57
C HIS A 136 -4.52 5.67 -5.81
N ARG A 137 -5.75 5.49 -5.35
CA ARG A 137 -6.42 4.17 -5.34
C ARG A 137 -7.74 4.13 -6.09
N LEU A 138 -8.39 5.30 -6.30
CA LEU A 138 -9.66 5.39 -7.02
C LEU A 138 -9.40 6.10 -8.36
N SER A 139 -9.60 5.40 -9.49
CA SER A 139 -9.21 5.91 -10.81
C SER A 139 -10.01 5.29 -11.94
N ARG A 140 -9.77 5.75 -13.16
CA ARG A 140 -10.18 5.05 -14.38
C ARG A 140 -9.35 3.77 -14.57
N PRO A 141 -9.88 2.74 -15.28
CA PRO A 141 -9.18 1.46 -15.50
C PRO A 141 -7.88 1.58 -16.31
N ASP A 142 -7.73 2.64 -17.10
CA ASP A 142 -6.58 2.91 -17.97
C ASP A 142 -5.35 3.48 -17.24
N LEU A 143 -5.45 3.69 -15.93
CA LEU A 143 -4.33 4.19 -15.14
C LEU A 143 -3.18 3.18 -15.10
N ARG A 144 -2.00 3.63 -15.55
CA ARG A 144 -0.79 2.81 -15.55
C ARG A 144 0.08 3.15 -14.33
N TYR A 145 0.81 2.15 -13.85
CA TYR A 145 1.79 2.32 -12.78
C TYR A 145 3.20 2.32 -13.36
N LEU A 146 4.03 3.26 -12.91
CA LEU A 146 5.41 3.38 -13.40
C LEU A 146 6.30 2.26 -12.82
N PRO A 147 7.16 1.64 -13.64
CA PRO A 147 8.01 0.54 -13.23
C PRO A 147 9.21 1.06 -12.42
N VAL A 148 9.00 1.36 -11.14
CA VAL A 148 10.07 1.66 -10.20
C VAL A 148 10.20 0.53 -9.18
N LEU A 149 11.43 0.19 -8.79
CA LEU A 149 11.70 -0.98 -7.94
C LEU A 149 11.17 -0.83 -6.51
N VAL A 150 11.06 0.40 -6.02
CA VAL A 150 10.56 0.71 -4.68
C VAL A 150 9.70 1.97 -4.77
N HIS A 151 8.49 1.91 -4.20
CA HIS A 151 7.48 2.99 -4.22
C HIS A 151 6.94 3.28 -5.63
N GLU A 152 6.36 2.22 -6.26
CA GLU A 152 5.61 2.40 -7.49
C GLU A 152 4.49 3.43 -7.32
N GLY A 153 4.39 4.35 -8.26
CA GLY A 153 3.32 5.34 -8.34
C GLY A 153 2.59 5.27 -9.66
N PRO A 154 1.35 5.73 -9.73
CA PRO A 154 0.65 5.85 -11.02
C PRO A 154 1.31 6.91 -11.90
N ASP A 155 1.19 6.72 -13.21
CA ASP A 155 1.49 7.77 -14.19
C ASP A 155 0.36 8.80 -14.19
N LEU A 156 0.65 9.95 -13.60
CA LEU A 156 -0.29 11.06 -13.48
C LEU A 156 -0.16 12.09 -14.61
N THR A 157 0.65 11.81 -15.62
CA THR A 157 0.87 12.73 -16.74
C THR A 157 -0.45 13.02 -17.46
N GLY A 158 -0.85 14.29 -17.51
CA GLY A 158 -2.10 14.74 -18.12
C GLY A 158 -3.38 14.35 -17.37
N LYS A 159 -3.30 13.75 -16.20
CA LYS A 159 -4.46 13.35 -15.38
C LYS A 159 -4.85 14.45 -14.40
N ARG A 160 -6.14 14.70 -14.26
CA ARG A 160 -6.70 15.57 -13.22
C ARG A 160 -6.79 14.79 -11.92
N VAL A 161 -6.02 15.17 -10.90
CA VAL A 161 -6.00 14.51 -9.60
C VAL A 161 -6.88 15.27 -8.61
N GLY A 162 -7.67 14.56 -7.83
CA GLY A 162 -8.47 15.06 -6.72
C GLY A 162 -8.13 14.39 -5.40
N HIS A 163 -8.69 14.92 -4.32
CA HIS A 163 -8.60 14.33 -2.99
C HIS A 163 -9.98 13.87 -2.53
N CYS A 164 -10.05 12.64 -2.03
CA CYS A 164 -11.23 12.07 -1.42
C CYS A 164 -10.92 11.76 0.05
N GLU A 165 -11.79 12.17 0.95
CA GLU A 165 -11.61 11.96 2.39
C GLU A 165 -11.92 10.52 2.86
N ALA A 166 -12.28 9.62 1.93
CA ALA A 166 -12.42 8.20 2.23
C ALA A 166 -11.05 7.62 2.60
N ARG A 167 -10.97 7.03 3.79
CA ARG A 167 -9.70 6.53 4.33
C ARG A 167 -9.53 5.04 4.02
N ILE A 168 -8.33 4.68 3.61
CA ILE A 168 -7.90 3.30 3.50
C ILE A 168 -7.18 2.92 4.80
N GLU A 169 -7.61 1.84 5.42
CA GLU A 169 -6.94 1.21 6.54
C GLU A 169 -5.94 0.18 6.00
N HIS A 170 -4.71 0.13 6.52
CA HIS A 170 -3.65 -0.72 6.02
C HIS A 170 -2.94 -1.43 7.17
N GLU A 171 -3.06 -2.73 7.27
CA GLU A 171 -2.36 -3.56 8.26
C GLU A 171 -1.00 -4.02 7.73
N THR A 172 0.03 -3.24 8.06
CA THR A 172 1.36 -3.38 7.44
C THR A 172 2.14 -4.63 7.88
N ALA A 173 1.75 -5.28 8.98
CA ALA A 173 2.45 -6.45 9.51
C ALA A 173 1.60 -7.31 10.44
N ARG A 174 1.69 -8.64 10.32
CA ARG A 174 1.08 -9.63 11.23
C ARG A 174 1.87 -9.78 12.51
N SER A 175 3.19 -9.72 12.40
CA SER A 175 4.12 -9.88 13.52
C SER A 175 5.32 -8.95 13.39
N LEU A 176 6.03 -8.77 14.51
CA LEU A 176 7.25 -7.97 14.54
C LEU A 176 8.37 -8.59 13.68
N ASP A 177 8.46 -9.93 13.67
CA ASP A 177 9.51 -10.63 12.94
C ASP A 177 9.25 -10.64 11.43
N GLU A 178 7.98 -10.83 11.01
CA GLU A 178 7.58 -10.64 9.61
C GLU A 178 7.92 -9.23 9.13
N TYR A 179 7.61 -8.22 9.92
CA TYR A 179 7.89 -6.83 9.58
C TYR A 179 9.38 -6.54 9.45
N ARG A 180 10.19 -7.07 10.36
CA ARG A 180 11.66 -6.95 10.30
C ARG A 180 12.22 -7.64 9.06
N ALA A 181 11.74 -8.83 8.73
CA ALA A 181 12.14 -9.56 7.53
C ALA A 181 11.79 -8.79 6.24
N LYS A 182 10.58 -8.23 6.16
CA LYS A 182 10.10 -7.37 5.07
C LYS A 182 11.01 -6.14 4.90
N LEU A 183 11.30 -5.43 5.98
CA LEU A 183 12.17 -4.25 5.96
C LEU A 183 13.63 -4.59 5.59
N ALA A 184 14.15 -5.73 6.04
CA ALA A 184 15.48 -6.21 5.66
C ALA A 184 15.55 -6.52 4.15
N GLY A 185 14.47 -7.07 3.56
CA GLY A 185 14.33 -7.25 2.11
C GLY A 185 14.40 -5.92 1.36
N TYR A 186 13.61 -4.94 1.78
CA TYR A 186 13.63 -3.60 1.19
C TYR A 186 14.98 -2.89 1.34
N ALA A 187 15.69 -3.09 2.45
CA ALA A 187 17.02 -2.52 2.64
C ALA A 187 18.02 -3.05 1.61
N ARG A 188 17.97 -4.37 1.30
CA ARG A 188 18.81 -5.00 0.28
C ARG A 188 18.52 -4.45 -1.12
N LEU A 189 17.26 -4.40 -1.52
CA LEU A 189 16.83 -3.86 -2.82
C LEU A 189 17.24 -2.40 -2.98
N TRP A 190 17.03 -1.58 -1.97
CA TRP A 190 17.42 -0.18 -1.99
C TRP A 190 18.93 -0.01 -2.14
N ALA A 191 19.72 -0.78 -1.39
CA ALA A 191 21.17 -0.72 -1.46
C ALA A 191 21.70 -1.18 -2.83
N GLN A 192 21.10 -2.21 -3.42
CA GLN A 192 21.40 -2.67 -4.78
C GLN A 192 21.13 -1.57 -5.82
N GLN A 193 19.93 -0.99 -5.82
CA GLN A 193 19.54 0.08 -6.74
C GLN A 193 20.47 1.30 -6.65
N ARG A 194 20.89 1.67 -5.43
CA ARG A 194 21.80 2.79 -5.22
C ARG A 194 23.22 2.50 -5.73
N ARG A 195 23.67 1.25 -5.61
CA ARG A 195 24.98 0.81 -6.17
C ARG A 195 24.95 0.85 -7.69
N GLU A 196 23.92 0.33 -8.32
CA GLU A 196 23.73 0.35 -9.78
C GLU A 196 23.72 1.80 -10.31
N ALA A 197 23.24 2.74 -9.51
CA ALA A 197 23.31 4.19 -9.79
C ALA A 197 24.66 4.84 -9.40
N GLY A 198 25.71 4.05 -9.09
CA GLY A 198 27.04 4.55 -8.73
C GLY A 198 27.15 5.24 -7.37
N ARG A 199 26.14 5.10 -6.50
CA ARG A 199 26.12 5.75 -5.18
C ARG A 199 26.91 4.93 -4.16
N ARG A 200 27.57 5.61 -3.21
CA ARG A 200 28.30 5.02 -2.09
C ARG A 200 27.90 5.66 -0.77
N ALA A 201 28.11 4.95 0.33
CA ALA A 201 27.88 5.45 1.68
C ALA A 201 29.18 5.52 2.47
N GLY A 202 29.37 6.62 3.21
CA GLY A 202 30.50 6.79 4.13
C GLY A 202 30.32 5.98 5.42
N ARG A 203 31.39 5.89 6.22
CA ARG A 203 31.40 5.10 7.48
C ARG A 203 30.31 5.49 8.48
N MET A 204 30.02 6.79 8.60
CA MET A 204 29.03 7.30 9.54
C MET A 204 27.60 7.40 8.96
N SER A 205 27.42 7.18 7.65
CA SER A 205 26.12 7.40 6.99
C SER A 205 25.00 6.59 7.62
N ALA A 206 25.22 5.33 7.95
CA ALA A 206 24.20 4.46 8.55
C ALA A 206 23.71 5.00 9.89
N ALA A 207 24.63 5.33 10.79
CA ALA A 207 24.30 5.84 12.13
C ALA A 207 23.61 7.22 12.06
N VAL A 208 24.15 8.13 11.24
CA VAL A 208 23.62 9.50 11.09
C VAL A 208 22.21 9.49 10.55
N HIS A 209 21.95 8.71 9.46
CA HIS A 209 20.60 8.65 8.88
C HIS A 209 19.60 7.95 9.78
N ALA A 210 20.01 6.90 10.51
CA ALA A 210 19.14 6.23 11.47
C ALA A 210 18.80 7.17 12.67
N ALA A 211 19.78 7.89 13.19
CA ALA A 211 19.56 8.88 14.26
C ALA A 211 18.67 10.04 13.77
N ALA A 212 18.90 10.54 12.57
CA ALA A 212 18.05 11.59 11.96
C ALA A 212 16.62 11.11 11.74
N TYR A 213 16.41 9.86 11.28
CA TYR A 213 15.08 9.26 11.19
C TYR A 213 14.40 9.21 12.55
N TRP A 214 15.10 8.69 13.57
CA TRP A 214 14.58 8.56 14.93
C TRP A 214 14.18 9.92 15.52
N LEU A 215 15.08 10.90 15.47
CA LEU A 215 14.81 12.25 15.94
C LEU A 215 13.61 12.86 15.23
N LYS A 216 13.57 12.79 13.90
CA LYS A 216 12.50 13.39 13.09
C LYS A 216 11.14 12.72 13.35
N HIS A 217 11.07 11.40 13.31
CA HIS A 217 9.81 10.69 13.31
C HIS A 217 9.33 10.29 14.70
N TYR A 218 10.23 9.81 15.55
CA TYR A 218 9.86 9.39 16.89
C TYR A 218 9.74 10.57 17.85
N VAL A 219 10.68 11.54 17.81
CA VAL A 219 10.69 12.68 18.74
C VAL A 219 9.88 13.85 18.15
N ILE A 220 10.34 14.48 17.05
CA ILE A 220 9.77 15.75 16.55
C ILE A 220 8.34 15.56 16.07
N ARG A 221 8.04 14.46 15.34
CA ARG A 221 6.69 14.13 14.86
C ARG A 221 5.83 13.37 15.89
N GLY A 222 6.28 13.25 17.11
CA GLY A 222 5.51 12.69 18.21
C GLY A 222 5.26 11.18 18.13
N GLY A 223 6.06 10.41 17.40
CA GLY A 223 5.87 8.94 17.28
C GLY A 223 5.86 8.22 18.63
N PHE A 224 6.45 8.82 19.69
CA PHE A 224 6.40 8.31 21.05
C PHE A 224 4.98 8.36 21.66
N LEU A 225 4.09 9.22 21.15
CA LEU A 225 2.69 9.33 21.61
C LEU A 225 1.86 8.08 21.23
N ASP A 226 2.29 7.28 20.27
CA ASP A 226 1.71 5.96 19.99
C ASP A 226 2.17 4.88 20.99
N GLY A 227 2.88 5.26 22.04
CA GLY A 227 3.31 4.40 23.14
C GLY A 227 4.23 3.26 22.68
N ARG A 228 4.01 2.04 23.24
CA ARG A 228 4.83 0.86 22.92
C ARG A 228 4.79 0.52 21.42
N THR A 229 3.64 0.67 20.78
CA THR A 229 3.47 0.39 19.34
C THR A 229 4.30 1.36 18.51
N GLY A 230 4.26 2.66 18.82
CA GLY A 230 5.09 3.68 18.18
C GLY A 230 6.57 3.40 18.35
N TRP A 231 7.00 3.04 19.56
CA TRP A 231 8.40 2.68 19.82
C TRP A 231 8.85 1.48 18.97
N GLN A 232 8.08 0.39 18.95
CA GLN A 232 8.41 -0.81 18.17
C GLN A 232 8.49 -0.50 16.67
N PHE A 233 7.51 0.24 16.15
CA PHE A 233 7.46 0.63 14.75
C PHE A 233 8.66 1.47 14.35
N HIS A 234 8.93 2.55 15.08
CA HIS A 234 10.04 3.45 14.77
C HIS A 234 11.41 2.83 15.01
N ALA A 235 11.54 1.89 15.97
CA ALA A 235 12.76 1.12 16.16
C ALA A 235 13.06 0.22 14.95
N CYS A 236 12.04 -0.46 14.40
CA CYS A 236 12.18 -1.24 13.16
C CYS A 236 12.59 -0.34 11.98
N HIS A 237 11.99 0.83 11.84
CA HIS A 237 12.33 1.76 10.78
C HIS A 237 13.71 2.39 10.92
N ALA A 238 14.12 2.74 12.14
CA ALA A 238 15.48 3.24 12.39
C ALA A 238 16.52 2.16 12.03
N ARG A 239 16.23 0.89 12.38
CA ARG A 239 17.07 -0.25 11.98
C ARG A 239 17.09 -0.43 10.47
N TYR A 240 15.95 -0.35 9.80
CA TYR A 240 15.86 -0.38 8.34
C TYR A 240 16.70 0.71 7.68
N VAL A 241 16.61 1.95 8.19
CA VAL A 241 17.42 3.06 7.68
C VAL A 241 18.91 2.78 7.88
N TYR A 242 19.30 2.27 9.05
CA TYR A 242 20.69 1.86 9.31
C TYR A 242 21.14 0.81 8.30
N ASP A 243 20.38 -0.26 8.13
CA ASP A 243 20.73 -1.40 7.27
C ASP A 243 20.89 -0.99 5.79
N LYS A 244 20.04 -0.07 5.27
CA LYS A 244 20.20 0.48 3.91
C LYS A 244 21.59 1.04 3.65
N TYR A 245 22.05 1.92 4.52
CA TYR A 245 23.33 2.61 4.34
C TYR A 245 24.52 1.72 4.71
N ASP A 246 24.37 0.81 5.66
CA ASP A 246 25.41 -0.14 6.02
C ASP A 246 25.63 -1.18 4.91
N LEU A 247 24.56 -1.71 4.30
CA LEU A 247 24.63 -2.56 3.13
C LEU A 247 25.25 -1.84 1.91
N LEU A 248 24.88 -0.57 1.69
CA LEU A 248 25.46 0.23 0.61
C LEU A 248 26.97 0.45 0.80
N ARG A 249 27.45 0.54 2.06
CA ARG A 249 28.84 0.72 2.41
C ARG A 249 29.67 -0.56 2.28
N ARG A 250 29.14 -1.71 2.76
CA ARG A 250 29.90 -2.95 2.95
C ARG A 250 30.20 -3.71 1.65
N THR A 251 29.36 -3.57 0.64
CA THR A 251 29.54 -4.34 -0.58
C THR A 251 30.49 -3.62 -1.52
N PRO A 252 31.64 -4.22 -1.87
CA PRO A 252 32.56 -3.67 -2.87
C PRO A 252 31.86 -3.54 -4.22
N SER A 253 32.28 -2.55 -5.01
CA SER A 253 31.95 -2.51 -6.44
C SER A 253 32.61 -3.73 -7.11
N ALA A 254 31.83 -4.49 -7.88
CA ALA A 254 32.40 -5.42 -8.82
C ALA A 254 33.21 -4.66 -9.86
#